data_823eb6c4055c4deb699ae4b1ccbd4615
#
_entry.id   823eb6c4055c4deb699ae4b1ccbd4615
#
_cell.length_a   1.000
_cell.length_b   1.000
_cell.length_c   1.000
_cell.angle_alpha   90.00
_cell.angle_beta   90.00
_cell.angle_gamma   90.00
#
_symmetry.space_group_name_H-M   'P 1'
#
loop_
_entity.id
_entity.type
_entity.pdbx_description
1 polymer ?
#
loop_
_entity_poly.entity_id
_entity_poly.type
_entity_poly.pdbx_seq_one_letter_code
_entity_poly.pdbx_strand_id
1 'polypeptide(L)'
;MIKQLRFVFAAGIAVGIFGASGVANATTCPAAIALFNACVGAPAAVATCQQFYTSRHPECFGSNSNTAAGAKAIQGTSLEQMLAISASVGNRSTVSAPPGVVTDSGQRKGLAAGNPAGKWNVWASVAESDMKYDRGGFRLTGDLATDVRTNKFDNRIQNLVIGGDYQLAPNVALGLSAAFDNGSGSATSYNNVADASKSVSTSGYSYAPYLGWQINKDWALDATVGWGNGKSTVDSSVKTDSKRFFYGTNLGYTSWYGNWQFTGKGSYLFGQEKSSDSTNNGTALANTAVTNEVGQFRLAAQAAYWMNGVMPYLGLAYANDGRSSTATADQKFATEMGKNAWVWSLGANFISIKNAMTGGIGYEQETGRDRSKNNKLMANINVRF
;
A
#
# COMPACT_ATOMS: atom_id res chain seq x y z
N MET A 1 -21.41 -39.37 8.10
CA MET A 1 -21.34 -38.03 8.69
C MET A 1 -19.99 -37.81 9.37
N ILE A 2 -18.86 -38.37 8.87
CA ILE A 2 -17.51 -38.25 9.44
C ILE A 2 -16.49 -38.32 8.27
N LYS A 3 -16.62 -37.45 7.26
CA LYS A 3 -15.65 -37.35 6.15
C LYS A 3 -15.29 -35.91 5.75
N GLN A 4 -15.69 -34.93 6.54
CA GLN A 4 -15.43 -33.50 6.20
C GLN A 4 -14.45 -32.80 7.14
N LEU A 5 -13.74 -33.50 8.03
CA LEU A 5 -12.88 -32.84 9.04
C LEU A 5 -11.37 -33.03 8.78
N ARG A 6 -10.94 -33.35 7.55
CA ARG A 6 -9.51 -33.62 7.26
C ARG A 6 -8.82 -32.56 6.36
N PHE A 7 -9.44 -31.43 6.08
CA PHE A 7 -8.84 -30.41 5.19
C PHE A 7 -8.43 -29.08 5.85
N VAL A 8 -8.49 -28.98 7.18
CA VAL A 8 -8.13 -27.74 7.89
C VAL A 8 -6.63 -27.70 8.31
N PHE A 9 -5.86 -28.77 8.10
CA PHE A 9 -4.48 -28.85 8.61
C PHE A 9 -3.36 -28.79 7.57
N ALA A 10 -3.63 -28.48 6.29
CA ALA A 10 -2.59 -28.39 5.27
C ALA A 10 -2.12 -26.97 4.94
N ALA A 11 -2.69 -25.93 5.53
CA ALA A 11 -2.24 -24.53 5.33
C ALA A 11 -1.24 -24.05 6.39
N GLY A 12 -0.76 -24.93 7.26
CA GLY A 12 0.05 -24.56 8.44
C GLY A 12 1.57 -24.68 8.29
N ILE A 13 2.12 -25.08 7.15
CA ILE A 13 3.58 -25.32 7.02
C ILE A 13 4.13 -24.59 5.78
N ALA A 14 4.18 -23.28 5.83
CA ALA A 14 5.06 -22.46 4.98
C ALA A 14 5.45 -21.13 5.66
N VAL A 15 5.48 -21.07 6.97
CA VAL A 15 5.89 -19.90 7.75
C VAL A 15 7.17 -20.20 8.52
N GLY A 16 8.20 -20.53 7.84
CA GLY A 16 9.44 -20.75 8.55
C GLY A 16 10.61 -20.84 7.63
N ILE A 17 11.08 -19.72 7.07
CA ILE A 17 12.46 -19.41 6.73
C ILE A 17 12.46 -18.03 6.03
N PHE A 18 12.37 -16.94 6.80
CA PHE A 18 13.01 -15.69 6.39
C PHE A 18 13.81 -15.16 7.58
N GLY A 19 15.13 -15.31 7.40
CA GLY A 19 16.13 -14.94 8.36
C GLY A 19 15.95 -13.50 8.85
N ALA A 20 16.14 -13.35 10.13
CA ALA A 20 16.35 -12.07 10.79
C ALA A 20 17.56 -11.37 10.17
N SER A 21 17.32 -10.49 9.21
CA SER A 21 18.31 -9.49 8.83
C SER A 21 18.45 -8.52 10.00
N GLY A 22 19.66 -8.42 10.51
CA GLY A 22 20.02 -7.70 11.71
C GLY A 22 19.43 -6.31 11.76
N VAL A 23 18.70 -6.03 12.81
CA VAL A 23 18.26 -4.69 13.19
C VAL A 23 19.54 -3.94 13.56
N ALA A 24 20.03 -3.08 12.67
CA ALA A 24 20.96 -2.05 13.08
C ALA A 24 20.29 -1.25 14.18
N ASN A 25 20.86 -1.27 15.39
CA ASN A 25 20.39 -0.49 16.52
C ASN A 25 20.37 1.00 16.13
N ALA A 26 19.22 1.49 15.67
CA ALA A 26 18.98 2.90 15.53
C ALA A 26 19.02 3.47 16.95
N THR A 27 19.99 4.33 17.24
CA THR A 27 20.01 5.10 18.48
C THR A 27 18.68 5.81 18.56
N THR A 28 17.90 5.55 19.60
CA THR A 28 16.58 6.18 19.75
C THR A 28 16.77 7.68 19.92
N CYS A 29 15.89 8.52 19.33
CA CYS A 29 15.96 9.97 19.48
C CYS A 29 16.10 10.43 20.95
N PRO A 30 15.45 9.81 21.96
CA PRO A 30 15.70 10.10 23.37
C PRO A 30 17.16 10.00 23.80
N ALA A 31 17.90 8.98 23.33
CA ALA A 31 19.31 8.81 23.65
C ALA A 31 20.21 9.87 22.96
N ALA A 32 19.93 10.17 21.69
CA ALA A 32 20.65 11.22 20.93
C ALA A 32 20.41 12.61 21.55
N ILE A 33 19.20 12.88 22.00
CA ILE A 33 18.82 14.14 22.66
C ILE A 33 19.43 14.25 24.05
N ALA A 34 19.47 13.17 24.83
CA ALA A 34 20.14 13.15 26.12
C ALA A 34 21.63 13.47 26.00
N LEU A 35 22.32 12.89 25.01
CA LEU A 35 23.72 13.16 24.70
C LEU A 35 23.94 14.61 24.20
N PHE A 36 23.04 15.13 23.38
CA PHE A 36 23.05 16.52 22.95
C PHE A 36 22.90 17.49 24.14
N ASN A 37 21.93 17.25 25.01
CA ASN A 37 21.69 18.08 26.20
C ASN A 37 22.88 18.07 27.15
N ALA A 38 23.52 16.91 27.34
CA ALA A 38 24.76 16.80 28.11
C ALA A 38 25.91 17.60 27.50
N CYS A 39 26.01 17.62 26.17
CA CYS A 39 27.03 18.33 25.42
C CYS A 39 26.80 19.87 25.46
N VAL A 40 25.55 20.32 25.34
CA VAL A 40 25.17 21.75 25.33
C VAL A 40 25.24 22.37 26.72
N GLY A 41 25.27 21.59 27.80
CA GLY A 41 25.45 22.07 29.15
C GLY A 41 26.77 22.82 29.43
N ALA A 42 27.71 22.78 28.49
CA ALA A 42 28.96 23.55 28.51
C ALA A 42 28.88 24.72 27.50
N PRO A 43 28.79 26.00 27.97
CA PRO A 43 28.52 27.17 27.11
C PRO A 43 29.46 27.34 25.90
N ALA A 44 30.71 26.90 26.02
CA ALA A 44 31.72 27.02 24.95
C ALA A 44 31.56 25.98 23.83
N ALA A 45 30.71 24.97 23.98
CA ALA A 45 30.59 23.84 23.06
C ALA A 45 29.29 23.82 22.25
N VAL A 46 28.37 24.74 22.48
CA VAL A 46 27.00 24.72 21.91
C VAL A 46 26.99 24.60 20.39
N ALA A 47 27.74 25.42 19.68
CA ALA A 47 27.78 25.41 18.21
C ALA A 47 28.34 24.09 17.67
N THR A 48 29.39 23.55 18.29
CA THR A 48 30.03 22.28 17.90
C THR A 48 29.13 21.09 18.21
N CYS A 49 28.44 21.09 19.36
CA CYS A 49 27.46 20.08 19.71
C CYS A 49 26.28 20.08 18.73
N GLN A 50 25.76 21.25 18.42
CA GLN A 50 24.65 21.43 17.49
C GLN A 50 25.03 20.90 16.10
N GLN A 51 26.19 21.26 15.56
CA GLN A 51 26.67 20.79 14.27
C GLN A 51 26.93 19.27 14.29
N PHE A 52 27.51 18.72 15.35
CA PHE A 52 27.84 17.32 15.48
C PHE A 52 26.60 16.43 15.53
N TYR A 53 25.63 16.78 16.38
CA TYR A 53 24.43 15.94 16.58
C TYR A 53 23.41 16.14 15.46
N THR A 54 23.27 17.32 14.91
CA THR A 54 22.38 17.54 13.75
C THR A 54 22.90 16.88 12.48
N SER A 55 24.22 16.71 12.32
CA SER A 55 24.79 15.99 11.19
C SER A 55 24.71 14.47 11.34
N ARG A 56 24.77 13.93 12.57
CA ARG A 56 24.74 12.48 12.83
C ARG A 56 23.35 11.92 13.12
N HIS A 57 22.47 12.76 13.65
CA HIS A 57 21.09 12.42 13.99
C HIS A 57 20.13 13.48 13.49
N PRO A 58 20.19 13.83 12.19
CA PRO A 58 19.32 14.86 11.62
C PRO A 58 17.84 14.56 11.84
N GLU A 59 17.46 13.26 11.92
CA GLU A 59 16.09 12.81 12.24
C GLU A 59 15.57 13.31 13.58
N CYS A 60 16.48 13.54 14.53
CA CYS A 60 16.14 13.98 15.87
C CYS A 60 16.11 15.51 16.00
N PHE A 61 16.79 16.22 15.12
CA PHE A 61 17.03 17.66 15.20
C PHE A 61 16.46 18.49 14.03
N GLY A 62 15.74 17.86 13.10
CA GLY A 62 14.85 18.53 12.15
C GLY A 62 15.50 19.38 11.04
N SER A 63 16.68 18.99 10.54
CA SER A 63 17.27 19.66 9.37
C SER A 63 16.91 18.98 8.05
N ASN A 64 16.47 19.72 7.04
CA ASN A 64 16.05 19.33 5.69
C ASN A 64 14.65 18.68 5.56
N SER A 65 13.66 19.34 6.12
CA SER A 65 12.27 18.90 6.08
C SER A 65 11.67 18.73 4.68
N ASN A 66 12.19 19.41 3.64
CA ASN A 66 11.61 19.40 2.30
C ASN A 66 11.91 18.12 1.54
N THR A 67 13.14 17.67 1.53
CA THR A 67 13.54 16.40 0.87
C THR A 67 12.91 15.20 1.56
N ALA A 68 12.87 15.21 2.91
CA ALA A 68 12.21 14.17 3.68
C ALA A 68 10.70 14.12 3.44
N ALA A 69 10.03 15.27 3.34
CA ALA A 69 8.59 15.33 3.03
C ALA A 69 8.28 14.78 1.64
N GLY A 70 9.08 15.14 0.64
CA GLY A 70 8.94 14.62 -0.73
C GLY A 70 9.15 13.11 -0.81
N ALA A 71 10.20 12.59 -0.17
CA ALA A 71 10.48 11.16 -0.13
C ALA A 71 9.35 10.36 0.56
N LYS A 72 8.77 10.89 1.63
CA LYS A 72 7.64 10.29 2.34
C LYS A 72 6.39 10.23 1.48
N ALA A 73 6.07 11.31 0.78
CA ALA A 73 4.91 11.38 -0.08
C ALA A 73 5.01 10.39 -1.24
N ILE A 74 6.17 10.32 -1.89
CA ILE A 74 6.44 9.35 -2.95
C ILE A 74 6.25 7.92 -2.44
N GLN A 75 6.81 7.56 -1.28
CA GLN A 75 6.68 6.23 -0.71
C GLN A 75 5.22 5.83 -0.46
N GLY A 76 4.44 6.73 0.15
CA GLY A 76 3.01 6.50 0.41
C GLY A 76 2.23 6.30 -0.88
N THR A 77 2.43 7.17 -1.85
CA THR A 77 1.72 7.12 -3.15
C THR A 77 2.10 5.87 -3.95
N SER A 78 3.39 5.52 -4.00
CA SER A 78 3.86 4.32 -4.70
C SER A 78 3.30 3.04 -4.09
N LEU A 79 3.31 2.92 -2.77
CA LEU A 79 2.75 1.76 -2.08
C LEU A 79 1.26 1.61 -2.39
N GLU A 80 0.49 2.69 -2.30
CA GLU A 80 -0.94 2.67 -2.60
C GLU A 80 -1.22 2.30 -4.06
N GLN A 81 -0.42 2.78 -5.02
CA GLN A 81 -0.56 2.39 -6.42
C GLN A 81 -0.26 0.91 -6.64
N MET A 82 0.83 0.38 -6.08
CA MET A 82 1.21 -1.03 -6.18
C MET A 82 0.14 -1.93 -5.57
N LEU A 83 -0.40 -1.54 -4.41
CA LEU A 83 -1.52 -2.23 -3.74
C LEU A 83 -2.79 -2.16 -4.58
N ALA A 84 -3.10 -1.01 -5.20
CA ALA A 84 -4.28 -0.84 -6.04
C ALA A 84 -4.23 -1.76 -7.26
N ILE A 85 -3.08 -1.89 -7.93
CA ILE A 85 -2.88 -2.82 -9.05
C ILE A 85 -3.06 -4.26 -8.58
N SER A 86 -2.34 -4.70 -7.55
CA SER A 86 -2.40 -6.07 -7.04
C SER A 86 -3.80 -6.43 -6.55
N ALA A 87 -4.49 -5.52 -5.86
CA ALA A 87 -5.87 -5.73 -5.42
C ALA A 87 -6.85 -5.81 -6.59
N SER A 88 -6.72 -4.93 -7.59
CA SER A 88 -7.59 -4.91 -8.76
C SER A 88 -7.47 -6.18 -9.59
N VAL A 89 -6.25 -6.69 -9.77
CA VAL A 89 -6.00 -7.99 -10.42
C VAL A 89 -6.61 -9.12 -9.59
N GLY A 90 -6.35 -9.19 -8.29
CA GLY A 90 -6.80 -10.28 -7.43
C GLY A 90 -8.31 -10.28 -7.10
N ASN A 91 -8.98 -9.12 -7.14
CA ASN A 91 -10.43 -9.06 -6.89
C ASN A 91 -11.28 -9.59 -8.04
N ARG A 92 -10.73 -9.65 -9.26
CA ARG A 92 -11.40 -10.20 -10.43
C ARG A 92 -11.71 -11.70 -10.31
N SER A 93 -10.87 -12.43 -9.59
CA SER A 93 -10.99 -13.88 -9.41
C SER A 93 -11.97 -14.28 -8.30
N THR A 94 -12.38 -13.36 -7.43
CA THR A 94 -13.20 -13.68 -6.24
C THR A 94 -14.67 -13.33 -6.37
N VAL A 95 -15.05 -12.43 -7.28
CA VAL A 95 -16.46 -12.02 -7.49
C VAL A 95 -17.14 -13.00 -8.45
N SER A 96 -18.12 -13.76 -7.96
CA SER A 96 -18.86 -14.75 -8.76
C SER A 96 -20.33 -14.84 -8.32
N ALA A 97 -21.21 -15.24 -9.24
CA ALA A 97 -22.61 -15.55 -8.92
C ALA A 97 -22.73 -16.90 -8.22
N PRO A 98 -23.82 -17.15 -7.43
CA PRO A 98 -24.07 -18.42 -6.80
C PRO A 98 -24.23 -19.58 -7.79
N PRO A 99 -23.90 -20.81 -7.38
CA PRO A 99 -24.20 -22.00 -8.18
C PRO A 99 -25.71 -22.09 -8.49
N GLY A 100 -26.05 -22.36 -9.74
CA GLY A 100 -27.45 -22.50 -10.19
C GLY A 100 -28.08 -21.21 -10.74
N VAL A 101 -27.47 -20.04 -10.55
CA VAL A 101 -27.92 -18.78 -11.19
C VAL A 101 -27.33 -18.64 -12.59
N VAL A 102 -26.24 -19.31 -12.89
CA VAL A 102 -25.61 -19.32 -14.22
C VAL A 102 -26.21 -20.50 -15.00
N THR A 103 -27.18 -20.22 -15.86
CA THR A 103 -27.70 -21.20 -16.80
C THR A 103 -26.68 -21.42 -17.92
N ASP A 104 -26.39 -22.67 -18.18
CA ASP A 104 -26.04 -23.24 -19.47
C ASP A 104 -24.63 -23.12 -20.01
N SER A 105 -23.62 -23.10 -19.30
CA SER A 105 -22.31 -23.59 -19.76
C SER A 105 -21.32 -23.68 -18.62
N GLY A 106 -21.44 -24.77 -17.89
CA GLY A 106 -20.35 -25.38 -17.14
C GLY A 106 -19.32 -24.42 -16.55
N GLN A 107 -19.56 -23.90 -15.33
CA GLN A 107 -18.50 -23.72 -14.36
C GLN A 107 -17.41 -22.69 -14.72
N ARG A 108 -17.74 -21.42 -14.74
CA ARG A 108 -16.69 -20.40 -14.65
C ARG A 108 -16.95 -19.51 -13.45
N LYS A 109 -16.54 -19.98 -12.29
CA LYS A 109 -16.44 -19.18 -11.08
C LYS A 109 -15.07 -18.50 -11.13
N GLY A 110 -15.04 -17.21 -10.92
CA GLY A 110 -13.80 -16.51 -10.63
C GLY A 110 -13.15 -15.66 -11.71
N LEU A 111 -13.35 -15.92 -12.97
CA LEU A 111 -13.01 -14.96 -14.02
C LEU A 111 -14.32 -14.27 -14.39
N ALA A 112 -14.47 -13.01 -14.13
CA ALA A 112 -15.67 -12.17 -14.23
C ALA A 112 -16.87 -12.88 -14.86
N ALA A 113 -17.93 -13.10 -14.07
CA ALA A 113 -19.12 -13.84 -14.48
C ALA A 113 -19.76 -13.20 -15.74
N GLY A 114 -19.29 -13.57 -16.90
CA GLY A 114 -19.69 -13.01 -18.18
C GLY A 114 -19.90 -14.06 -19.26
N ASN A 115 -20.35 -13.64 -20.42
CA ASN A 115 -20.67 -14.46 -21.58
C ASN A 115 -19.64 -15.57 -21.81
N PRO A 116 -20.01 -16.85 -21.84
CA PRO A 116 -19.07 -17.97 -22.06
C PRO A 116 -18.32 -17.92 -23.37
N ALA A 117 -18.77 -17.15 -24.34
CA ALA A 117 -18.13 -16.97 -25.65
C ALA A 117 -17.06 -15.86 -25.66
N GLY A 118 -17.06 -14.94 -24.71
CA GLY A 118 -16.13 -13.82 -24.66
C GLY A 118 -14.73 -14.23 -24.16
N LYS A 119 -13.71 -13.94 -24.95
CA LYS A 119 -12.30 -14.17 -24.59
C LYS A 119 -11.62 -12.92 -24.06
N TRP A 120 -12.16 -11.75 -24.35
CA TRP A 120 -11.63 -10.47 -23.94
C TRP A 120 -12.35 -9.96 -22.68
N ASN A 121 -11.60 -9.34 -21.83
CA ASN A 121 -12.09 -8.70 -20.63
C ASN A 121 -11.40 -7.35 -20.46
N VAL A 122 -12.18 -6.30 -20.18
CA VAL A 122 -11.67 -4.95 -19.88
C VAL A 122 -12.21 -4.53 -18.52
N TRP A 123 -11.38 -3.89 -17.74
CA TRP A 123 -11.75 -3.48 -16.39
C TRP A 123 -11.10 -2.15 -16.00
N ALA A 124 -11.72 -1.47 -15.06
CA ALA A 124 -11.20 -0.26 -14.45
C ALA A 124 -11.46 -0.29 -12.94
N SER A 125 -10.60 0.35 -12.18
CA SER A 125 -10.73 0.56 -10.74
C SER A 125 -10.25 1.94 -10.39
N VAL A 126 -11.02 2.64 -9.56
CA VAL A 126 -10.64 3.91 -8.95
C VAL A 126 -10.58 3.74 -7.44
N ALA A 127 -9.61 4.39 -6.81
CA ALA A 127 -9.51 4.41 -5.36
C ALA A 127 -9.04 5.78 -4.88
N GLU A 128 -9.58 6.24 -3.76
CA GLU A 128 -9.09 7.39 -3.01
C GLU A 128 -8.70 6.92 -1.61
N SER A 129 -7.47 7.23 -1.19
CA SER A 129 -6.90 6.88 0.11
C SER A 129 -6.55 8.14 0.87
N ASP A 130 -7.04 8.27 2.11
CA ASP A 130 -6.63 9.29 3.05
C ASP A 130 -5.64 8.67 4.04
N MET A 131 -4.35 8.97 3.84
CA MET A 131 -3.27 8.48 4.67
C MET A 131 -2.83 9.57 5.65
N LYS A 132 -2.85 9.24 6.92
CA LYS A 132 -2.35 10.11 7.99
C LYS A 132 -1.24 9.41 8.73
N TYR A 133 -0.16 10.13 8.93
CA TYR A 133 0.98 9.66 9.70
C TYR A 133 1.36 10.69 10.73
N ASP A 134 1.67 10.20 11.93
CA ASP A 134 2.02 11.03 13.07
C ASP A 134 3.30 10.47 13.70
N ARG A 135 4.41 11.17 13.48
CA ARG A 135 5.71 10.84 14.08
C ARG A 135 5.96 11.74 15.26
N GLY A 136 6.04 11.15 16.47
CA GLY A 136 6.51 11.88 17.64
C GLY A 136 7.87 12.51 17.37
N GLY A 137 7.99 13.82 17.54
CA GLY A 137 9.23 14.58 17.45
C GLY A 137 9.50 15.36 18.72
N PHE A 138 10.75 15.75 18.95
CA PHE A 138 11.13 16.59 20.10
C PHE A 138 11.50 17.97 19.60
N ARG A 139 11.04 19.00 20.33
CA ARG A 139 11.49 20.36 20.16
C ARG A 139 12.47 20.67 21.29
N LEU A 140 13.66 21.11 20.94
CA LEU A 140 14.60 21.69 21.89
C LEU A 140 14.20 23.16 22.08
N THR A 141 13.57 23.48 23.19
CA THR A 141 13.40 24.87 23.65
C THR A 141 14.49 25.17 24.66
N GLY A 142 14.95 26.44 24.72
CA GLY A 142 16.05 26.88 25.60
C GLY A 142 15.85 26.63 27.08
N ASP A 143 14.64 26.39 27.55
CA ASP A 143 14.31 25.86 28.86
C ASP A 143 14.06 24.38 28.77
N LEU A 144 14.98 23.54 29.04
CA LEU A 144 14.99 22.07 29.23
C LEU A 144 13.64 21.30 29.26
N ALA A 145 12.55 21.95 28.93
CA ALA A 145 11.24 21.34 28.69
C ALA A 145 11.22 20.70 27.30
N THR A 146 11.33 19.40 27.26
CA THR A 146 11.12 18.58 26.07
C THR A 146 9.67 18.70 25.64
N ASP A 147 9.37 19.63 24.78
CA ASP A 147 8.08 19.71 24.13
C ASP A 147 8.01 18.60 23.06
N VAL A 148 7.30 17.54 23.35
CA VAL A 148 7.09 16.42 22.41
C VAL A 148 6.14 16.91 21.33
N ARG A 149 6.66 17.23 20.15
CA ARG A 149 5.86 17.60 19.00
C ARG A 149 5.91 16.51 17.94
N THR A 150 4.83 16.41 17.24
CA THR A 150 4.55 15.36 16.28
C THR A 150 4.80 15.87 14.87
N ASN A 151 5.68 15.23 14.09
CA ASN A 151 5.73 15.43 12.66
C ASN A 151 4.48 14.78 12.07
N LYS A 152 3.64 15.56 11.42
CA LYS A 152 2.41 15.07 10.79
C LYS A 152 2.58 15.05 9.28
N PHE A 153 2.04 14.02 8.68
CA PHE A 153 1.91 13.89 7.26
C PHE A 153 0.48 13.48 6.94
N ASP A 154 -0.23 14.33 6.19
CA ASP A 154 -1.56 14.07 5.68
C ASP A 154 -1.47 14.03 4.16
N ASN A 155 -1.91 12.94 3.54
CA ASN A 155 -1.89 12.81 2.09
C ASN A 155 -3.17 12.13 1.59
N ARG A 156 -3.81 12.76 0.63
CA ARG A 156 -4.91 12.18 -0.15
C ARG A 156 -4.35 11.68 -1.47
N ILE A 157 -4.53 10.40 -1.74
CA ILE A 157 -3.99 9.72 -2.90
C ILE A 157 -5.13 9.16 -3.73
N GLN A 158 -5.18 9.56 -4.99
CA GLN A 158 -6.13 9.06 -5.97
C GLN A 158 -5.42 8.11 -6.94
N ASN A 159 -5.99 6.95 -7.16
CA ASN A 159 -5.48 5.93 -8.08
C ASN A 159 -6.56 5.59 -9.11
N LEU A 160 -6.16 5.55 -10.36
CA LEU A 160 -6.92 4.97 -11.47
C LEU A 160 -6.12 3.80 -12.01
N VAL A 161 -6.71 2.62 -12.04
CA VAL A 161 -6.13 1.42 -12.68
C VAL A 161 -7.06 0.97 -13.78
N ILE A 162 -6.53 0.79 -14.98
CA ILE A 162 -7.25 0.22 -16.12
C ILE A 162 -6.51 -1.00 -16.61
N GLY A 163 -7.22 -1.99 -17.11
CA GLY A 163 -6.57 -3.18 -17.63
C GLY A 163 -7.46 -3.97 -18.58
N GLY A 164 -6.81 -4.87 -19.27
CA GLY A 164 -7.50 -5.83 -20.11
C GLY A 164 -6.75 -7.15 -20.12
N ASP A 165 -7.49 -8.23 -20.34
CA ASP A 165 -6.92 -9.56 -20.48
C ASP A 165 -7.60 -10.38 -21.56
N TYR A 166 -6.86 -11.35 -22.02
CA TYR A 166 -7.28 -12.34 -22.98
C TYR A 166 -7.24 -13.73 -22.33
N GLN A 167 -8.30 -14.49 -22.49
CA GLN A 167 -8.39 -15.85 -22.01
C GLN A 167 -7.63 -16.79 -22.95
N LEU A 168 -6.43 -17.21 -22.52
CA LEU A 168 -5.58 -18.16 -23.27
C LEU A 168 -6.13 -19.58 -23.23
N ALA A 169 -6.64 -19.99 -22.07
CA ALA A 169 -7.25 -21.30 -21.83
C ALA A 169 -8.51 -21.13 -20.96
N PRO A 170 -9.39 -22.14 -20.86
CA PRO A 170 -10.60 -22.05 -20.05
C PRO A 170 -10.38 -21.56 -18.60
N ASN A 171 -9.19 -21.76 -18.06
CA ASN A 171 -8.83 -21.45 -16.69
C ASN A 171 -7.61 -20.51 -16.57
N VAL A 172 -7.09 -19.98 -17.68
CA VAL A 172 -5.90 -19.10 -17.69
C VAL A 172 -6.18 -17.85 -18.49
N ALA A 173 -5.90 -16.70 -17.93
CA ALA A 173 -5.95 -15.39 -18.58
C ALA A 173 -4.61 -14.66 -18.46
N LEU A 174 -4.18 -14.00 -19.51
CA LEU A 174 -3.02 -13.12 -19.55
C LEU A 174 -3.50 -11.70 -19.82
N GLY A 175 -3.02 -10.74 -19.07
CA GLY A 175 -3.44 -9.35 -19.18
C GLY A 175 -2.34 -8.33 -18.98
N LEU A 176 -2.71 -7.10 -19.26
CA LEU A 176 -1.90 -5.91 -19.02
C LEU A 176 -2.74 -4.87 -18.31
N SER A 177 -2.17 -4.21 -17.32
CA SER A 177 -2.77 -3.07 -16.64
C SER A 177 -1.86 -1.85 -16.71
N ALA A 178 -2.50 -0.66 -16.66
CA ALA A 178 -1.85 0.61 -16.47
C ALA A 178 -2.50 1.31 -15.27
N ALA A 179 -1.70 1.98 -14.46
CA ALA A 179 -2.16 2.72 -13.31
C ALA A 179 -1.60 4.14 -13.33
N PHE A 180 -2.41 5.06 -12.85
CA PHE A 180 -2.09 6.48 -12.70
C PHE A 180 -2.41 6.88 -11.27
N ASP A 181 -1.49 7.57 -10.63
CA ASP A 181 -1.67 8.09 -9.28
C ASP A 181 -1.47 9.59 -9.23
N ASN A 182 -2.22 10.21 -8.36
CA ASN A 182 -2.09 11.62 -8.01
C ASN A 182 -2.28 11.75 -6.50
N GLY A 183 -1.34 12.41 -5.84
CA GLY A 183 -1.41 12.63 -4.41
C GLY A 183 -1.24 14.11 -4.09
N SER A 184 -1.98 14.59 -3.10
CA SER A 184 -1.85 15.94 -2.57
C SER A 184 -1.98 15.91 -1.06
N GLY A 185 -1.17 16.71 -0.38
CA GLY A 185 -1.18 16.71 1.08
C GLY A 185 -0.27 17.76 1.68
N SER A 186 -0.04 17.59 2.97
CA SER A 186 0.85 18.44 3.74
C SER A 186 1.78 17.63 4.62
N ALA A 187 3.00 18.11 4.77
CA ALA A 187 3.96 17.62 5.73
C ALA A 187 4.27 18.72 6.72
N THR A 188 4.02 18.49 8.00
CA THR A 188 4.37 19.44 9.06
C THR A 188 5.62 18.95 9.75
N SER A 189 6.67 19.73 9.67
CA SER A 189 7.91 19.49 10.41
C SER A 189 8.08 20.57 11.48
N TYR A 190 8.53 20.13 12.62
CA TYR A 190 8.83 20.99 13.74
C TYR A 190 10.33 21.27 13.75
N ASN A 191 10.70 22.54 13.52
CA ASN A 191 12.04 23.01 13.81
C ASN A 191 12.01 23.86 15.08
N ASN A 192 13.20 24.17 15.63
CA ASN A 192 13.32 24.85 16.92
C ASN A 192 12.70 26.25 17.02
N VAL A 193 12.17 26.80 15.92
CA VAL A 193 11.71 28.19 15.85
C VAL A 193 10.23 28.31 15.52
N ALA A 194 9.71 27.49 14.63
CA ALA A 194 8.31 27.52 14.23
C ALA A 194 7.87 26.20 13.54
N ASP A 195 6.60 25.90 13.66
CA ASP A 195 5.97 24.80 12.92
C ASP A 195 5.87 25.21 11.44
N ALA A 196 6.51 24.47 10.57
CA ALA A 196 6.42 24.71 9.13
C ALA A 196 5.59 23.61 8.48
N SER A 197 4.43 23.95 7.97
CA SER A 197 3.63 23.08 7.12
C SER A 197 3.99 23.35 5.67
N LYS A 198 4.22 22.29 4.92
CA LYS A 198 4.62 22.32 3.52
C LYS A 198 3.63 21.57 2.68
N SER A 199 3.28 22.15 1.53
CA SER A 199 2.46 21.46 0.56
C SER A 199 3.29 20.38 -0.14
N VAL A 200 2.67 19.22 -0.35
CA VAL A 200 3.28 18.11 -1.09
C VAL A 200 2.32 17.64 -2.16
N SER A 201 2.82 17.50 -3.37
CA SER A 201 2.09 16.87 -4.46
C SER A 201 2.92 15.73 -5.05
N THR A 202 2.23 14.65 -5.46
CA THR A 202 2.83 13.51 -6.12
C THR A 202 2.04 13.14 -7.35
N SER A 203 2.70 12.59 -8.35
CA SER A 203 2.06 11.99 -9.49
C SER A 203 2.90 10.84 -10.03
N GLY A 204 2.26 9.86 -10.65
CA GLY A 204 2.99 8.75 -11.22
C GLY A 204 2.16 7.89 -12.13
N TYR A 205 2.84 6.96 -12.80
CA TYR A 205 2.21 5.94 -13.59
C TYR A 205 2.99 4.63 -13.48
N SER A 206 2.28 3.53 -13.70
CA SER A 206 2.87 2.19 -13.76
C SER A 206 2.14 1.34 -14.79
N TYR A 207 2.83 0.35 -15.32
CA TYR A 207 2.25 -0.69 -16.15
C TYR A 207 2.64 -2.05 -15.60
N ALA A 208 1.73 -3.01 -15.68
CA ALA A 208 1.93 -4.33 -15.11
C ALA A 208 1.25 -5.43 -15.94
N PRO A 209 2.01 -6.29 -16.63
CA PRO A 209 1.51 -7.57 -17.07
C PRO A 209 1.11 -8.43 -15.88
N TYR A 210 0.07 -9.25 -16.07
CA TYR A 210 -0.42 -10.17 -15.07
C TYR A 210 -0.96 -11.46 -15.65
N LEU A 211 -0.94 -12.50 -14.83
CA LEU A 211 -1.50 -13.81 -15.10
C LEU A 211 -2.61 -14.09 -14.08
N GLY A 212 -3.76 -14.55 -14.53
CA GLY A 212 -4.81 -15.11 -13.71
C GLY A 212 -4.99 -16.60 -14.01
N TRP A 213 -5.01 -17.45 -13.00
CA TRP A 213 -5.19 -18.87 -13.11
C TRP A 213 -6.27 -19.38 -12.15
N GLN A 214 -7.37 -19.87 -12.72
CA GLN A 214 -8.39 -20.60 -11.97
C GLN A 214 -7.94 -22.05 -11.81
N ILE A 215 -7.37 -22.40 -10.64
CA ILE A 215 -6.82 -23.73 -10.36
C ILE A 215 -7.96 -24.77 -10.38
N ASN A 216 -9.07 -24.44 -9.72
CA ASN A 216 -10.30 -25.22 -9.72
C ASN A 216 -11.51 -24.31 -9.42
N LYS A 217 -12.69 -24.90 -9.19
CA LYS A 217 -13.93 -24.14 -8.93
C LYS A 217 -13.87 -23.19 -7.71
N ASP A 218 -13.00 -23.46 -6.75
CA ASP A 218 -12.93 -22.74 -5.47
C ASP A 218 -11.63 -21.93 -5.31
N TRP A 219 -10.56 -22.32 -6.01
CA TRP A 219 -9.24 -21.71 -5.89
C TRP A 219 -8.80 -20.96 -7.12
N ALA A 220 -8.30 -19.76 -6.93
CA ALA A 220 -7.71 -18.93 -7.99
C ALA A 220 -6.36 -18.36 -7.53
N LEU A 221 -5.43 -18.22 -8.47
CA LEU A 221 -4.11 -17.62 -8.30
C LEU A 221 -3.95 -16.49 -9.30
N ASP A 222 -3.46 -15.36 -8.83
CA ASP A 222 -3.06 -14.24 -9.69
C ASP A 222 -1.62 -13.87 -9.39
N ALA A 223 -0.87 -13.50 -10.44
CA ALA A 223 0.48 -12.99 -10.33
C ALA A 223 0.66 -11.78 -11.23
N THR A 224 1.37 -10.77 -10.75
CA THR A 224 1.66 -9.54 -11.50
C THR A 224 3.10 -9.11 -11.26
N VAL A 225 3.69 -8.48 -12.26
CA VAL A 225 4.96 -7.76 -12.15
C VAL A 225 4.78 -6.41 -12.84
N GLY A 226 5.39 -5.35 -12.30
CA GLY A 226 5.16 -4.03 -12.85
C GLY A 226 6.33 -3.07 -12.66
N TRP A 227 6.30 -2.04 -13.50
CA TRP A 227 7.28 -0.94 -13.53
C TRP A 227 6.56 0.38 -13.67
N GLY A 228 7.19 1.44 -13.17
CA GLY A 228 6.60 2.76 -13.25
C GLY A 228 7.57 3.87 -12.89
N ASN A 229 7.06 5.08 -12.95
CA ASN A 229 7.77 6.28 -12.54
C ASN A 229 6.86 7.12 -11.65
N GLY A 230 7.48 7.89 -10.76
CA GLY A 230 6.82 8.83 -9.88
C GLY A 230 7.55 10.15 -9.82
N LYS A 231 6.82 11.18 -9.44
CA LYS A 231 7.35 12.52 -9.17
C LYS A 231 6.75 13.05 -7.89
N SER A 232 7.53 13.79 -7.12
CA SER A 232 7.00 14.61 -6.03
C SER A 232 7.48 16.04 -6.14
N THR A 233 6.67 16.95 -5.64
CA THR A 233 7.00 18.36 -5.54
C THR A 233 6.61 18.86 -4.16
N VAL A 234 7.52 19.52 -3.47
CA VAL A 234 7.31 20.13 -2.15
C VAL A 234 7.46 21.64 -2.28
N ASP A 235 6.45 22.38 -1.82
CA ASP A 235 6.38 23.86 -1.87
C ASP A 235 6.73 24.43 -3.26
N SER A 236 6.37 23.71 -4.32
CA SER A 236 6.65 24.07 -5.72
C SER A 236 8.14 24.16 -6.10
N SER A 237 9.05 24.04 -5.16
CA SER A 237 10.49 24.27 -5.33
C SER A 237 11.33 23.01 -5.34
N VAL A 238 11.06 22.07 -4.45
CA VAL A 238 11.82 20.82 -4.34
C VAL A 238 11.13 19.72 -5.14
N LYS A 239 11.81 19.21 -6.15
CA LYS A 239 11.30 18.15 -7.05
C LYS A 239 12.16 16.90 -6.93
N THR A 240 11.52 15.75 -6.94
CA THR A 240 12.16 14.43 -6.89
C THR A 240 11.48 13.51 -7.89
N ASP A 241 12.26 12.88 -8.75
CA ASP A 241 11.80 11.82 -9.65
C ASP A 241 12.09 10.46 -9.03
N SER A 242 11.26 9.46 -9.32
CA SER A 242 11.46 8.09 -8.85
C SER A 242 11.15 7.05 -9.92
N LYS A 243 11.75 5.87 -9.76
CA LYS A 243 11.45 4.67 -10.53
C LYS A 243 10.87 3.63 -9.61
N ARG A 244 9.84 2.93 -10.08
CA ARG A 244 9.10 1.92 -9.34
C ARG A 244 9.27 0.55 -9.98
N PHE A 245 9.45 -0.47 -9.16
CA PHE A 245 9.38 -1.87 -9.54
C PHE A 245 8.59 -2.63 -8.49
N PHE A 246 7.71 -3.54 -8.92
CA PHE A 246 6.96 -4.36 -7.98
C PHE A 246 6.57 -5.70 -8.58
N TYR A 247 6.31 -6.66 -7.72
CA TYR A 247 5.61 -7.88 -8.07
C TYR A 247 4.65 -8.28 -6.95
N GLY A 248 3.58 -8.95 -7.32
CA GLY A 248 2.57 -9.39 -6.37
C GLY A 248 1.94 -10.71 -6.79
N THR A 249 1.44 -11.42 -5.80
CA THR A 249 0.65 -12.63 -6.00
C THR A 249 -0.52 -12.68 -5.05
N ASN A 250 -1.62 -13.24 -5.50
CA ASN A 250 -2.82 -13.44 -4.70
C ASN A 250 -3.31 -14.87 -4.88
N LEU A 251 -3.57 -15.57 -3.78
CA LEU A 251 -4.24 -16.86 -3.74
C LEU A 251 -5.61 -16.67 -3.08
N GLY A 252 -6.67 -16.91 -3.83
CA GLY A 252 -8.05 -16.76 -3.39
C GLY A 252 -8.75 -18.11 -3.25
N TYR A 253 -9.56 -18.24 -2.22
CA TYR A 253 -10.49 -19.34 -2.01
C TYR A 253 -11.91 -18.77 -1.89
N THR A 254 -12.87 -19.35 -2.61
CA THR A 254 -14.28 -18.92 -2.58
C THR A 254 -15.19 -20.12 -2.38
N SER A 255 -16.09 -20.02 -1.42
CA SER A 255 -17.08 -21.07 -1.13
C SER A 255 -18.47 -20.46 -1.00
N TRP A 256 -19.50 -21.23 -1.39
CA TRP A 256 -20.89 -20.84 -1.31
C TRP A 256 -21.67 -21.75 -0.36
N TYR A 257 -22.51 -21.11 0.49
CA TYR A 257 -23.47 -21.79 1.34
C TYR A 257 -24.83 -21.07 1.25
N GLY A 258 -25.74 -21.63 0.49
CA GLY A 258 -26.98 -20.92 0.11
C GLY A 258 -26.66 -19.61 -0.62
N ASN A 259 -27.21 -18.52 -0.13
CA ASN A 259 -26.96 -17.16 -0.67
C ASN A 259 -25.70 -16.50 -0.10
N TRP A 260 -24.99 -17.15 0.81
CA TRP A 260 -23.75 -16.64 1.37
C TRP A 260 -22.54 -17.06 0.57
N GLN A 261 -21.68 -16.11 0.26
CA GLN A 261 -20.34 -16.33 -0.29
C GLN A 261 -19.31 -16.03 0.80
N PHE A 262 -18.42 -16.96 1.04
CA PHE A 262 -17.25 -16.79 1.89
C PHE A 262 -16.01 -16.83 1.05
N THR A 263 -15.16 -15.79 1.20
CA THR A 263 -13.91 -15.67 0.46
C THR A 263 -12.76 -15.55 1.45
N GLY A 264 -11.72 -16.38 1.26
CA GLY A 264 -10.42 -16.24 1.90
C GLY A 264 -9.38 -15.79 0.86
N LYS A 265 -8.46 -14.90 1.21
CA LYS A 265 -7.43 -14.42 0.29
C LYS A 265 -6.11 -14.24 1.02
N GLY A 266 -5.05 -14.89 0.51
CA GLY A 266 -3.66 -14.64 0.86
C GLY A 266 -3.00 -13.81 -0.24
N SER A 267 -2.30 -12.74 0.13
CA SER A 267 -1.62 -11.88 -0.83
C SER A 267 -0.20 -11.58 -0.37
N TYR A 268 0.72 -11.51 -1.30
CA TYR A 268 2.06 -10.99 -1.09
C TYR A 268 2.37 -9.93 -2.15
N LEU A 269 2.89 -8.81 -1.71
CA LEU A 269 3.38 -7.73 -2.57
C LEU A 269 4.79 -7.36 -2.16
N PHE A 270 5.70 -7.31 -3.12
CA PHE A 270 6.99 -6.65 -2.99
C PHE A 270 7.02 -5.41 -3.88
N GLY A 271 7.49 -4.31 -3.36
CA GLY A 271 7.69 -3.07 -4.10
C GLY A 271 9.03 -2.43 -3.76
N GLN A 272 9.69 -1.90 -4.76
CA GLN A 272 10.90 -1.10 -4.64
C GLN A 272 10.70 0.23 -5.36
N GLU A 273 11.07 1.30 -4.71
CA GLU A 273 11.12 2.63 -5.29
C GLU A 273 12.49 3.25 -5.11
N LYS A 274 13.06 3.70 -6.22
CA LYS A 274 14.36 4.39 -6.26
C LYS A 274 14.13 5.83 -6.67
N SER A 275 14.34 6.77 -5.77
CA SER A 275 14.35 8.20 -6.10
C SER A 275 15.74 8.64 -6.53
N SER A 276 15.77 9.58 -7.47
CA SER A 276 16.97 10.34 -7.81
C SER A 276 17.27 11.38 -6.72
N ASP A 277 18.42 12.04 -6.82
CA ASP A 277 18.66 13.25 -6.05
C ASP A 277 17.59 14.31 -6.37
N SER A 278 17.10 14.95 -5.33
CA SER A 278 16.12 16.02 -5.44
C SER A 278 16.76 17.29 -6.03
N THR A 279 15.94 18.12 -6.65
CA THR A 279 16.37 19.45 -7.08
C THR A 279 15.60 20.53 -6.33
N ASN A 280 16.23 21.65 -6.00
CA ASN A 280 15.59 22.84 -5.44
C ASN A 280 15.76 24.00 -6.42
N ASN A 281 14.66 24.47 -7.00
CA ASN A 281 14.67 25.48 -8.06
C ASN A 281 15.67 25.16 -9.20
N GLY A 282 15.76 23.87 -9.58
CA GLY A 282 16.66 23.39 -10.62
C GLY A 282 18.09 23.06 -10.16
N THR A 283 18.47 23.40 -8.94
CA THR A 283 19.79 23.04 -8.38
C THR A 283 19.72 21.68 -7.70
N ALA A 284 20.61 20.75 -8.07
CA ALA A 284 20.67 19.43 -7.49
C ALA A 284 21.07 19.47 -6.01
N LEU A 285 20.36 18.70 -5.18
CA LEU A 285 20.67 18.49 -3.78
C LEU A 285 21.37 17.12 -3.65
N ALA A 286 22.68 17.14 -3.60
CA ALA A 286 23.49 15.91 -3.57
C ALA A 286 23.14 15.03 -2.35
N ASN A 287 23.25 13.70 -2.52
CA ASN A 287 23.02 12.70 -1.48
C ASN A 287 21.58 12.66 -0.94
N THR A 288 20.60 13.04 -1.74
CA THR A 288 19.17 12.94 -1.38
C THR A 288 18.48 11.76 -2.05
N ALA A 289 19.15 11.02 -2.92
CA ALA A 289 18.66 9.79 -3.53
C ALA A 289 18.39 8.70 -2.49
N VAL A 290 17.24 8.03 -2.61
CA VAL A 290 16.80 7.00 -1.65
C VAL A 290 16.26 5.79 -2.38
N THR A 291 16.54 4.60 -1.87
CA THR A 291 15.84 3.38 -2.26
C THR A 291 14.98 2.92 -1.09
N ASN A 292 13.70 2.73 -1.36
CA ASN A 292 12.72 2.21 -0.42
C ASN A 292 12.20 0.86 -0.92
N GLU A 293 12.07 -0.08 -0.01
CA GLU A 293 11.51 -1.40 -0.29
C GLU A 293 10.41 -1.72 0.71
N VAL A 294 9.39 -2.37 0.23
CA VAL A 294 8.29 -2.88 1.05
C VAL A 294 7.93 -4.29 0.60
N GLY A 295 7.87 -5.20 1.55
CA GLY A 295 7.23 -6.50 1.40
C GLY A 295 5.99 -6.51 2.27
N GLN A 296 4.80 -6.71 1.71
CA GLN A 296 3.56 -6.81 2.48
C GLN A 296 2.95 -8.20 2.28
N PHE A 297 2.67 -8.87 3.37
CA PHE A 297 1.82 -10.05 3.41
C PHE A 297 0.45 -9.66 3.97
N ARG A 298 -0.63 -10.06 3.29
CA ARG A 298 -2.01 -9.80 3.73
C ARG A 298 -2.82 -11.08 3.70
N LEU A 299 -3.52 -11.36 4.80
CA LEU A 299 -4.50 -12.43 4.92
C LEU A 299 -5.88 -11.82 5.14
N ALA A 300 -6.84 -12.15 4.27
CA ALA A 300 -8.16 -11.56 4.30
C ALA A 300 -9.24 -12.63 4.32
N ALA A 301 -10.36 -12.32 4.99
CA ALA A 301 -11.60 -13.07 4.94
C ALA A 301 -12.75 -12.12 4.68
N GLN A 302 -13.72 -12.53 3.85
CA GLN A 302 -14.91 -11.75 3.52
C GLN A 302 -16.14 -12.65 3.50
N ALA A 303 -17.25 -12.12 3.98
CA ALA A 303 -18.59 -12.70 3.84
C ALA A 303 -19.46 -11.76 3.02
N ALA A 304 -20.14 -12.29 2.00
CA ALA A 304 -21.05 -11.52 1.14
C ALA A 304 -22.38 -12.26 1.01
N TYR A 305 -23.47 -11.54 0.87
CA TYR A 305 -24.80 -12.10 0.72
C TYR A 305 -25.42 -11.73 -0.63
N TRP A 306 -25.87 -12.75 -1.37
CA TRP A 306 -26.46 -12.57 -2.70
C TRP A 306 -27.90 -12.09 -2.62
N MET A 307 -28.21 -10.96 -3.28
CA MET A 307 -29.53 -10.36 -3.40
C MET A 307 -29.80 -9.96 -4.87
N ASN A 308 -30.10 -10.95 -5.72
CA ASN A 308 -30.49 -10.71 -7.11
C ASN A 308 -29.55 -9.78 -7.91
N GLY A 309 -28.25 -10.07 -7.88
CA GLY A 309 -27.25 -9.32 -8.61
C GLY A 309 -26.50 -8.27 -7.79
N VAL A 310 -26.91 -8.03 -6.55
CA VAL A 310 -26.19 -7.20 -5.59
C VAL A 310 -25.68 -8.08 -4.45
N MET A 311 -24.43 -7.85 -4.02
CA MET A 311 -23.79 -8.60 -2.95
C MET A 311 -23.16 -7.65 -1.94
N PRO A 312 -23.90 -7.18 -0.92
CA PRO A 312 -23.26 -6.51 0.20
C PRO A 312 -22.28 -7.44 0.88
N TYR A 313 -21.16 -6.89 1.35
CA TYR A 313 -20.12 -7.66 2.01
C TYR A 313 -19.52 -6.94 3.21
N LEU A 314 -18.97 -7.75 4.11
CA LEU A 314 -18.11 -7.33 5.21
C LEU A 314 -16.83 -8.17 5.16
N GLY A 315 -15.69 -7.54 5.36
CA GLY A 315 -14.40 -8.21 5.35
C GLY A 315 -13.49 -7.74 6.47
N LEU A 316 -12.53 -8.59 6.78
CA LEU A 316 -11.45 -8.33 7.71
C LEU A 316 -10.16 -8.89 7.12
N ALA A 317 -9.09 -8.10 7.19
CA ALA A 317 -7.77 -8.56 6.81
C ALA A 317 -6.73 -8.21 7.88
N TYR A 318 -5.70 -9.03 7.94
CA TYR A 318 -4.47 -8.77 8.66
C TYR A 318 -3.35 -8.52 7.66
N ALA A 319 -2.63 -7.42 7.79
CA ALA A 319 -1.48 -7.06 6.98
C ALA A 319 -0.22 -6.99 7.85
N ASN A 320 0.88 -7.54 7.33
CA ASN A 320 2.20 -7.47 7.95
C ASN A 320 3.19 -6.93 6.91
N ASP A 321 3.91 -5.87 7.27
CA ASP A 321 4.83 -5.18 6.40
C ASP A 321 6.28 -5.39 6.85
N GLY A 322 7.11 -5.91 5.94
CA GLY A 322 8.56 -5.78 6.01
C GLY A 322 8.98 -4.56 5.19
N ARG A 323 9.69 -3.61 5.79
CA ARG A 323 10.11 -2.39 5.11
C ARG A 323 11.59 -2.15 5.33
N SER A 324 12.29 -1.76 4.28
CA SER A 324 13.68 -1.32 4.32
C SER A 324 13.86 -0.01 3.55
N SER A 325 14.85 0.76 3.92
CA SER A 325 15.19 2.00 3.23
C SER A 325 16.69 2.26 3.36
N THR A 326 17.32 2.67 2.26
CA THR A 326 18.70 3.17 2.27
C THR A 326 18.79 4.62 2.73
N ALA A 327 17.64 5.20 3.03
CA ALA A 327 17.55 6.57 3.50
C ALA A 327 18.42 6.81 4.73
N THR A 328 19.02 7.97 4.80
CA THR A 328 19.51 8.53 6.06
C THR A 328 18.38 8.54 7.08
N ALA A 329 18.69 8.57 8.35
CA ALA A 329 17.71 8.45 9.43
C ALA A 329 16.51 9.41 9.30
N ASP A 330 16.69 10.60 8.70
CA ASP A 330 15.62 11.59 8.42
C ASP A 330 14.58 11.14 7.42
N GLN A 331 14.95 10.25 6.53
CA GLN A 331 14.13 9.80 5.40
C GLN A 331 13.46 8.45 5.69
N LYS A 332 13.72 7.82 6.85
CA LYS A 332 13.19 6.50 7.24
C LYS A 332 11.72 6.53 7.64
N PHE A 333 10.88 7.03 6.76
CA PHE A 333 9.44 7.05 6.99
C PHE A 333 8.82 5.65 7.08
N ALA A 334 9.18 4.76 6.16
CA ALA A 334 8.51 3.48 6.00
C ALA A 334 8.74 2.50 7.17
N THR A 335 9.87 2.60 7.86
CA THR A 335 10.22 1.68 8.95
C THR A 335 9.52 2.02 10.29
N GLU A 336 8.94 3.21 10.40
CA GLU A 336 8.37 3.71 11.66
C GLU A 336 6.84 3.64 11.72
N MET A 337 6.16 3.30 10.63
CA MET A 337 4.69 3.28 10.56
C MET A 337 4.03 2.12 11.34
N GLY A 338 4.83 1.24 11.93
CA GLY A 338 4.34 -0.03 12.49
C GLY A 338 4.23 -1.12 11.42
N LYS A 339 4.47 -2.36 11.83
CA LYS A 339 4.53 -3.51 10.90
C LYS A 339 3.18 -4.15 10.64
N ASN A 340 2.27 -4.07 11.60
CA ASN A 340 1.03 -4.82 11.59
C ASN A 340 -0.17 -3.90 11.45
N ALA A 341 -1.17 -4.34 10.71
CA ALA A 341 -2.44 -3.65 10.57
C ALA A 341 -3.60 -4.63 10.51
N TRP A 342 -4.74 -4.20 11.03
CA TRP A 342 -6.04 -4.77 10.75
C TRP A 342 -6.78 -3.86 9.77
N VAL A 343 -7.37 -4.46 8.74
CA VAL A 343 -8.11 -3.73 7.71
C VAL A 343 -9.54 -4.24 7.70
N TRP A 344 -10.47 -3.39 8.07
CA TRP A 344 -11.91 -3.62 7.97
C TRP A 344 -12.38 -3.16 6.61
N SER A 345 -13.25 -3.92 5.98
CA SER A 345 -13.84 -3.55 4.71
C SER A 345 -15.35 -3.78 4.72
N LEU A 346 -16.07 -2.86 4.10
CA LEU A 346 -17.49 -2.99 3.83
C LEU A 346 -17.80 -2.45 2.44
N GLY A 347 -18.83 -3.01 1.77
CA GLY A 347 -19.18 -2.56 0.43
C GLY A 347 -20.28 -3.41 -0.19
N ALA A 348 -20.43 -3.23 -1.51
CA ALA A 348 -21.35 -4.01 -2.31
C ALA A 348 -20.75 -4.32 -3.68
N ASN A 349 -20.84 -5.56 -4.11
CA ASN A 349 -20.53 -6.00 -5.46
C ASN A 349 -21.82 -6.07 -6.29
N PHE A 350 -21.70 -5.80 -7.58
CA PHE A 350 -22.79 -5.88 -8.56
C PHE A 350 -22.42 -6.90 -9.62
N ILE A 351 -23.37 -7.76 -9.98
CA ILE A 351 -23.19 -8.79 -11.01
C ILE A 351 -24.36 -8.72 -11.96
N SER A 352 -24.11 -8.37 -13.22
CA SER A 352 -25.08 -8.43 -14.31
C SER A 352 -24.72 -9.55 -15.27
N ILE A 353 -25.35 -10.69 -15.13
CA ILE A 353 -25.09 -11.87 -15.97
C ILE A 353 -25.45 -11.57 -17.43
N LYS A 354 -26.60 -10.89 -17.66
CA LYS A 354 -27.07 -10.53 -18.99
C LYS A 354 -26.09 -9.67 -19.77
N ASN A 355 -25.43 -8.74 -19.08
CA ASN A 355 -24.49 -7.79 -19.72
C ASN A 355 -23.02 -8.22 -19.56
N ALA A 356 -22.75 -9.40 -19.03
CA ALA A 356 -21.41 -9.90 -18.78
C ALA A 356 -20.54 -8.89 -17.99
N MET A 357 -21.15 -8.21 -17.02
CA MET A 357 -20.55 -7.10 -16.27
C MET A 357 -20.55 -7.40 -14.78
N THR A 358 -19.45 -7.07 -14.12
CA THR A 358 -19.34 -7.02 -12.66
C THR A 358 -18.75 -5.69 -12.23
N GLY A 359 -19.01 -5.30 -11.00
CA GLY A 359 -18.44 -4.10 -10.42
C GLY A 359 -18.63 -4.10 -8.92
N GLY A 360 -18.18 -3.04 -8.27
CA GLY A 360 -18.36 -2.89 -6.83
C GLY A 360 -17.96 -1.52 -6.34
N ILE A 361 -18.45 -1.20 -5.16
CA ILE A 361 -17.99 -0.08 -4.35
C ILE A 361 -17.61 -0.63 -2.97
N GLY A 362 -16.56 -0.06 -2.37
CA GLY A 362 -16.11 -0.52 -1.07
C GLY A 362 -15.37 0.56 -0.30
N TYR A 363 -15.42 0.44 0.99
CA TYR A 363 -14.66 1.25 1.93
C TYR A 363 -13.77 0.34 2.77
N GLU A 364 -12.52 0.72 2.94
CA GLU A 364 -11.57 0.05 3.83
C GLU A 364 -11.07 1.04 4.88
N GLN A 365 -10.88 0.56 6.09
CA GLN A 365 -10.27 1.29 7.19
C GLN A 365 -9.15 0.46 7.79
N GLU A 366 -7.95 1.03 7.81
CA GLU A 366 -6.78 0.43 8.43
C GLU A 366 -6.66 0.91 9.89
N THR A 367 -6.44 -0.05 10.81
CA THR A 367 -6.26 0.18 12.25
C THR A 367 -5.12 -0.67 12.78
N GLY A 368 -4.58 -0.32 13.96
CA GLY A 368 -3.56 -1.12 14.65
C GLY A 368 -2.12 -0.82 14.24
N ARG A 369 -1.87 0.10 13.31
CA ARG A 369 -0.51 0.62 13.13
C ARG A 369 -0.20 1.65 14.19
N ASP A 370 1.04 1.66 14.66
CA ASP A 370 1.45 2.52 15.78
C ASP A 370 1.33 4.01 15.46
N ARG A 371 1.55 4.41 14.21
CA ARG A 371 1.68 5.83 13.84
C ARG A 371 1.00 6.21 12.54
N SER A 372 0.25 5.31 11.92
CA SER A 372 -0.48 5.62 10.69
C SER A 372 -1.91 5.16 10.72
N LYS A 373 -2.74 5.88 9.99
CA LYS A 373 -4.13 5.53 9.70
C LYS A 373 -4.32 5.67 8.21
N ASN A 374 -5.07 4.76 7.60
CA ASN A 374 -5.42 4.82 6.21
C ASN A 374 -6.90 4.45 6.03
N ASN A 375 -7.63 5.34 5.37
CA ASN A 375 -9.01 5.09 4.95
C ASN A 375 -9.04 5.09 3.43
N LYS A 376 -9.73 4.14 2.83
CA LYS A 376 -9.78 3.99 1.39
C LYS A 376 -11.22 3.81 0.90
N LEU A 377 -11.63 4.63 -0.05
CA LEU A 377 -12.84 4.42 -0.85
C LEU A 377 -12.44 3.90 -2.22
N MET A 378 -13.14 2.87 -2.71
CA MET A 378 -12.83 2.27 -4.00
C MET A 378 -14.10 1.95 -4.78
N ALA A 379 -13.98 1.99 -6.10
CA ALA A 379 -15.00 1.46 -7.01
C ALA A 379 -14.31 0.76 -8.20
N ASN A 380 -14.96 -0.26 -8.72
CA ASN A 380 -14.46 -0.99 -9.88
C ASN A 380 -15.59 -1.40 -10.81
N ILE A 381 -15.22 -1.63 -12.06
CA ILE A 381 -16.09 -2.19 -13.09
C ILE A 381 -15.27 -3.15 -13.98
N ASN A 382 -15.93 -4.18 -14.46
CA ASN A 382 -15.32 -5.19 -15.29
C ASN A 382 -16.34 -5.69 -16.30
N VAL A 383 -15.99 -5.72 -17.58
CA VAL A 383 -16.85 -6.10 -18.70
C VAL A 383 -16.14 -7.14 -19.55
N ARG A 384 -16.86 -8.20 -19.89
CA ARG A 384 -16.37 -9.29 -20.72
C ARG A 384 -17.11 -9.37 -22.04
N PHE A 385 -16.41 -9.56 -23.13
CA PHE A 385 -16.98 -9.67 -24.49
C PHE A 385 -16.14 -10.58 -25.39
#